data_fb096a2006391b58e673c653757b0a5e
#
_entry.id   fb096a2006391b58e673c653757b0a5e
#
_cell.length_a   1.000
_cell.length_b   1.000
_cell.length_c   1.000
_cell.angle_alpha   90.00
_cell.angle_beta   90.00
_cell.angle_gamma   90.00
#
_symmetry.space_group_name_H-M   'P 1'
#
loop_
_entity.id
_entity.type
_entity.pdbx_description
1 polymer ?
#
loop_
_entity_poly.entity_id
_entity_poly.type
_entity_poly.pdbx_seq_one_letter_code
_entity_poly.pdbx_strand_id
1 'polypeptide(L)'
;MTITLWTIFEILINFYQGGLETWFIYRFLTPRSHERAKIWAVIFAVCEGCLVTAFNYFTVFEGFGSALYWASLLVFAFCFFSDNAVKKFLSISLSQVAILLITSLELNAVSSFFKISLRELVVEQSLLRFVTLIMLQISIFIVFRLILMAFKHTDDYTASDWVTIIAVLIISFSLVMVIHELSLSADDGHRLYINLSYMLVFVLNILIFWIINSLIKKNRKLKEMEIVKLREQYLEQFIGNAESQYDAMRKLRHDIKDKYETVNELLKAPKIDETRKFISASFDLIGKSESYVKTKNNIVNAIVNAKLT
;
A
#
# COMPACT_ATOMS: atom_id res chain seq x y z
N MET A 1 30.49 20.47 -35.10
CA MET A 1 30.04 20.91 -33.78
C MET A 1 31.00 20.32 -32.74
N THR A 2 31.85 21.14 -32.13
CA THR A 2 32.78 20.67 -31.09
C THR A 2 31.98 20.34 -29.81
N ILE A 3 32.06 19.10 -29.40
CA ILE A 3 31.44 18.69 -28.10
C ILE A 3 32.25 19.39 -27.02
N THR A 4 31.61 20.31 -26.30
CA THR A 4 32.21 20.98 -25.16
C THR A 4 32.14 20.09 -23.91
N LEU A 5 33.05 20.29 -22.94
CA LEU A 5 32.99 19.61 -21.64
C LEU A 5 31.64 19.81 -20.96
N TRP A 6 31.03 20.98 -21.19
CA TRP A 6 29.70 21.31 -20.69
C TRP A 6 28.61 20.40 -21.26
N THR A 7 28.61 20.16 -22.57
CA THR A 7 27.67 19.27 -23.24
C THR A 7 27.76 17.84 -22.69
N ILE A 8 28.98 17.37 -22.44
CA ILE A 8 29.21 16.04 -21.84
C ILE A 8 28.60 15.99 -20.43
N PHE A 9 28.81 17.04 -19.63
CA PHE A 9 28.26 17.13 -18.29
C PHE A 9 26.70 17.12 -18.29
N GLU A 10 26.05 17.91 -19.16
CA GLU A 10 24.59 17.93 -19.29
C GLU A 10 24.04 16.56 -19.71
N ILE A 11 24.69 15.89 -20.65
CA ILE A 11 24.31 14.53 -21.02
C ILE A 11 24.41 13.58 -19.84
N LEU A 12 25.50 13.63 -19.08
CA LEU A 12 25.67 12.78 -17.88
C LEU A 12 24.57 13.04 -16.83
N ILE A 13 24.20 14.30 -16.60
CA ILE A 13 23.11 14.67 -15.68
C ILE A 13 21.77 14.11 -16.15
N ASN A 14 21.45 14.21 -17.45
CA ASN A 14 20.22 13.69 -18.02
C ASN A 14 20.13 12.14 -17.86
N PHE A 15 21.24 11.44 -18.12
CA PHE A 15 21.30 9.98 -17.92
C PHE A 15 21.17 9.61 -16.43
N TYR A 16 21.78 10.39 -15.55
CA TYR A 16 21.68 10.16 -14.11
C TYR A 16 20.25 10.37 -13.62
N GLN A 17 19.55 11.41 -14.08
CA GLN A 17 18.16 11.67 -13.74
C GLN A 17 17.23 10.54 -14.23
N GLY A 18 17.35 10.12 -15.50
CA GLY A 18 16.59 8.98 -16.03
C GLY A 18 16.85 7.69 -15.25
N GLY A 19 18.11 7.49 -14.82
CA GLY A 19 18.50 6.38 -13.95
C GLY A 19 17.85 6.46 -12.57
N LEU A 20 17.81 7.64 -11.94
CA LEU A 20 17.18 7.85 -10.64
C LEU A 20 15.68 7.58 -10.67
N GLU A 21 14.97 8.06 -11.68
CA GLU A 21 13.54 7.86 -11.81
C GLU A 21 13.21 6.39 -12.07
N THR A 22 13.93 5.76 -12.98
CA THR A 22 13.76 4.33 -13.24
C THR A 22 14.07 3.49 -11.99
N TRP A 23 15.12 3.83 -11.24
CA TRP A 23 15.44 3.19 -9.97
C TRP A 23 14.35 3.37 -8.93
N PHE A 24 13.77 4.57 -8.84
CA PHE A 24 12.65 4.84 -7.92
C PHE A 24 11.44 3.97 -8.26
N ILE A 25 11.01 3.94 -9.53
CA ILE A 25 9.87 3.13 -9.99
C ILE A 25 10.14 1.64 -9.73
N TYR A 26 11.36 1.15 -10.05
CA TYR A 26 11.76 -0.24 -9.81
C TYR A 26 11.71 -0.63 -8.33
N ARG A 27 12.02 0.29 -7.42
CA ARG A 27 11.97 0.06 -5.97
C ARG A 27 10.57 0.23 -5.37
N PHE A 28 9.74 1.06 -5.97
CA PHE A 28 8.39 1.34 -5.50
C PHE A 28 7.40 0.25 -5.92
N LEU A 29 7.55 -0.29 -7.13
CA LEU A 29 6.67 -1.29 -7.71
C LEU A 29 7.24 -2.70 -7.58
N THR A 30 6.35 -3.70 -7.67
CA THR A 30 6.70 -5.13 -7.61
C THR A 30 6.94 -5.66 -9.03
N PRO A 31 8.15 -6.08 -9.39
CA PRO A 31 8.44 -6.57 -10.74
C PRO A 31 7.76 -7.92 -11.01
N ARG A 32 7.23 -8.13 -12.23
CA ARG A 32 6.65 -9.41 -12.69
C ARG A 32 7.69 -10.53 -12.73
N SER A 33 8.92 -10.22 -13.14
CA SER A 33 10.06 -11.12 -13.15
C SER A 33 11.30 -10.34 -12.74
N HIS A 34 11.94 -10.75 -11.64
CA HIS A 34 13.01 -9.95 -11.03
C HIS A 34 14.21 -9.76 -11.95
N GLU A 35 14.64 -10.80 -12.66
CA GLU A 35 15.79 -10.73 -13.58
C GLU A 35 15.47 -9.88 -14.82
N ARG A 36 14.33 -10.15 -15.47
CA ARG A 36 13.93 -9.41 -16.68
C ARG A 36 13.69 -7.93 -16.38
N ALA A 37 12.99 -7.62 -15.29
CA ALA A 37 12.71 -6.24 -14.91
C ALA A 37 14.00 -5.45 -14.60
N LYS A 38 15.03 -6.09 -14.01
CA LYS A 38 16.31 -5.44 -13.76
C LYS A 38 17.05 -5.07 -15.07
N ILE A 39 17.08 -5.98 -16.03
CA ILE A 39 17.72 -5.72 -17.34
C ILE A 39 16.98 -4.60 -18.07
N TRP A 40 15.64 -4.69 -18.12
CA TRP A 40 14.82 -3.67 -18.78
C TRP A 40 14.86 -2.32 -18.06
N ALA A 41 15.03 -2.28 -16.74
CA ALA A 41 15.22 -1.04 -16.00
C ALA A 41 16.51 -0.32 -16.44
N VAL A 42 17.61 -1.06 -16.65
CA VAL A 42 18.85 -0.47 -17.15
C VAL A 42 18.68 0.05 -18.58
N ILE A 43 18.08 -0.74 -19.46
CA ILE A 43 17.81 -0.33 -20.86
C ILE A 43 16.92 0.90 -20.87
N PHE A 44 15.85 0.90 -20.07
CA PHE A 44 14.90 2.00 -19.99
C PHE A 44 15.55 3.28 -19.44
N ALA A 45 16.39 3.19 -18.41
CA ALA A 45 17.15 4.33 -17.88
C ALA A 45 18.04 4.99 -18.96
N VAL A 46 18.65 4.17 -19.81
CA VAL A 46 19.43 4.68 -20.95
C VAL A 46 18.53 5.34 -21.99
N CYS A 47 17.40 4.72 -22.33
CA CYS A 47 16.42 5.31 -23.26
C CYS A 47 15.89 6.65 -22.76
N GLU A 48 15.55 6.78 -21.47
CA GLU A 48 15.10 8.02 -20.86
C GLU A 48 16.18 9.11 -20.91
N GLY A 49 17.41 8.78 -20.59
CA GLY A 49 18.54 9.71 -20.71
C GLY A 49 18.73 10.21 -22.16
N CYS A 50 18.58 9.35 -23.16
CA CYS A 50 18.59 9.72 -24.56
C CYS A 50 17.42 10.62 -24.93
N LEU A 51 16.21 10.29 -24.44
CA LEU A 51 14.97 11.03 -24.73
C LEU A 51 15.03 12.46 -24.16
N VAL A 52 15.44 12.61 -22.89
CA VAL A 52 15.63 13.93 -22.25
C VAL A 52 16.70 14.73 -22.98
N THR A 53 17.82 14.10 -23.34
CA THR A 53 18.89 14.78 -24.09
C THR A 53 18.41 15.24 -25.46
N ALA A 54 17.61 14.42 -26.17
CA ALA A 54 17.02 14.79 -27.45
C ALA A 54 16.05 15.98 -27.31
N PHE A 55 15.21 15.99 -26.30
CA PHE A 55 14.28 17.10 -26.06
C PHE A 55 15.03 18.40 -25.76
N ASN A 56 16.07 18.36 -24.94
CA ASN A 56 16.92 19.53 -24.67
C ASN A 56 17.63 20.06 -25.93
N TYR A 57 17.99 19.15 -26.84
CA TYR A 57 18.68 19.55 -28.09
C TYR A 57 17.73 20.11 -29.15
N PHE A 58 16.56 19.52 -29.33
CA PHE A 58 15.62 19.89 -30.39
C PHE A 58 14.65 21.01 -29.98
N THR A 59 14.76 21.56 -28.77
CA THR A 59 13.85 22.62 -28.28
C THR A 59 12.39 22.30 -28.55
N VAL A 60 12.02 21.03 -28.33
CA VAL A 60 10.65 20.56 -28.53
C VAL A 60 9.74 21.31 -27.56
N PHE A 61 8.55 21.63 -28.01
CA PHE A 61 7.53 22.28 -27.18
C PHE A 61 7.45 21.58 -25.82
N GLU A 62 7.78 22.29 -24.75
CA GLU A 62 8.03 21.73 -23.40
C GLU A 62 6.89 20.85 -22.90
N GLY A 63 5.63 21.25 -23.16
CA GLY A 63 4.46 20.49 -22.78
C GLY A 63 4.34 19.13 -23.48
N PHE A 64 4.72 19.04 -24.77
CA PHE A 64 4.70 17.79 -25.52
C PHE A 64 5.81 16.84 -25.08
N GLY A 65 7.01 17.40 -24.85
CA GLY A 65 8.14 16.62 -24.33
C GLY A 65 7.84 16.00 -22.96
N SER A 66 7.26 16.76 -22.06
CA SER A 66 6.86 16.29 -20.74
C SER A 66 5.77 15.20 -20.81
N ALA A 67 4.80 15.36 -21.72
CA ALA A 67 3.76 14.34 -21.91
C ALA A 67 4.31 13.01 -22.45
N LEU A 68 5.24 13.07 -23.42
CA LEU A 68 5.92 11.88 -23.94
C LEU A 68 6.77 11.18 -22.87
N TYR A 69 7.50 11.97 -22.08
CA TYR A 69 8.30 11.46 -20.97
C TYR A 69 7.42 10.72 -19.95
N TRP A 70 6.30 11.32 -19.57
CA TRP A 70 5.34 10.72 -18.68
C TRP A 70 4.72 9.43 -19.25
N ALA A 71 4.39 9.44 -20.53
CA ALA A 71 3.86 8.26 -21.23
C ALA A 71 4.87 7.11 -21.29
N SER A 72 6.17 7.39 -21.51
CA SER A 72 7.21 6.35 -21.52
C SER A 72 7.35 5.66 -20.17
N LEU A 73 7.34 6.43 -19.06
CA LEU A 73 7.35 5.89 -17.70
C LEU A 73 6.12 5.02 -17.42
N LEU A 74 4.93 5.43 -17.89
CA LEU A 74 3.72 4.62 -17.78
C LEU A 74 3.85 3.30 -18.54
N VAL A 75 4.31 3.33 -19.79
CA VAL A 75 4.54 2.13 -20.60
C VAL A 75 5.49 1.17 -19.87
N PHE A 76 6.58 1.68 -19.33
CA PHE A 76 7.53 0.89 -18.53
C PHE A 76 6.86 0.25 -17.32
N ALA A 77 6.10 1.02 -16.53
CA ALA A 77 5.41 0.52 -15.34
C ALA A 77 4.35 -0.54 -15.69
N PHE A 78 3.59 -0.37 -16.77
CA PHE A 78 2.55 -1.32 -17.15
C PHE A 78 3.11 -2.61 -17.76
N CYS A 79 4.21 -2.55 -18.49
CA CYS A 79 4.84 -3.72 -19.12
C CYS A 79 5.55 -4.64 -18.12
N PHE A 80 6.28 -4.08 -17.16
CA PHE A 80 7.24 -4.86 -16.37
C PHE A 80 6.85 -5.10 -14.91
N PHE A 81 5.80 -4.46 -14.40
CA PHE A 81 5.38 -4.58 -12.99
C PHE A 81 3.98 -5.19 -12.86
N SER A 82 3.75 -5.90 -11.74
CA SER A 82 2.51 -6.65 -11.45
C SER A 82 1.47 -5.86 -10.68
N ASP A 83 1.84 -4.75 -10.06
CA ASP A 83 0.96 -3.94 -9.23
C ASP A 83 -0.28 -3.45 -9.99
N ASN A 84 -1.31 -3.00 -9.27
CA ASN A 84 -2.51 -2.44 -9.84
C ASN A 84 -2.24 -1.12 -10.59
N ALA A 85 -3.15 -0.74 -11.50
CA ALA A 85 -2.99 0.47 -12.32
C ALA A 85 -2.84 1.74 -11.48
N VAL A 86 -3.56 1.84 -10.36
CA VAL A 86 -3.53 3.00 -9.46
C VAL A 86 -2.15 3.18 -8.83
N LYS A 87 -1.54 2.10 -8.32
CA LYS A 87 -0.20 2.15 -7.72
C LYS A 87 0.89 2.51 -8.75
N LYS A 88 0.76 2.02 -9.99
CA LYS A 88 1.65 2.37 -11.10
C LYS A 88 1.57 3.85 -11.45
N PHE A 89 0.35 4.35 -11.65
CA PHE A 89 0.11 5.77 -11.93
C PHE A 89 0.62 6.65 -10.78
N LEU A 90 0.36 6.24 -9.53
CA LEU A 90 0.82 6.96 -8.37
C LEU A 90 2.34 7.03 -8.28
N SER A 91 3.06 5.94 -8.52
CA SER A 91 4.53 5.93 -8.44
C SER A 91 5.15 6.96 -9.37
N ILE A 92 4.61 7.08 -10.58
CA ILE A 92 5.08 8.04 -11.60
C ILE A 92 4.69 9.46 -11.21
N SER A 93 3.42 9.69 -10.84
CA SER A 93 2.96 11.01 -10.43
C SER A 93 3.74 11.53 -9.22
N LEU A 94 4.02 10.67 -8.26
CA LEU A 94 4.78 11.01 -7.06
C LEU A 94 6.23 11.38 -7.39
N SER A 95 6.90 10.64 -8.29
CA SER A 95 8.25 10.99 -8.73
C SER A 95 8.29 12.34 -9.45
N GLN A 96 7.35 12.58 -10.36
CA GLN A 96 7.30 13.83 -11.13
C GLN A 96 6.98 15.06 -10.27
N VAL A 97 6.01 14.94 -9.36
CA VAL A 97 5.69 16.01 -8.41
C VAL A 97 6.87 16.33 -7.49
N ALA A 98 7.56 15.28 -7.00
CA ALA A 98 8.73 15.45 -6.15
C ALA A 98 9.86 16.17 -6.91
N ILE A 99 10.16 15.77 -8.14
CA ILE A 99 11.19 16.42 -8.98
C ILE A 99 10.82 17.88 -9.22
N LEU A 100 9.59 18.15 -9.64
CA LEU A 100 9.13 19.52 -9.93
C LEU A 100 9.24 20.42 -8.69
N LEU A 101 8.78 19.93 -7.53
CA LEU A 101 8.88 20.69 -6.26
C LEU A 101 10.31 20.99 -5.88
N ILE A 102 11.20 19.99 -5.91
CA ILE A 102 12.59 20.15 -5.50
C ILE A 102 13.30 21.09 -6.48
N THR A 103 13.12 20.87 -7.79
CA THR A 103 13.75 21.71 -8.82
C THR A 103 13.31 23.16 -8.70
N SER A 104 12.01 23.40 -8.55
CA SER A 104 11.49 24.76 -8.41
C SER A 104 11.97 25.44 -7.13
N LEU A 105 11.96 24.74 -6.01
CA LEU A 105 12.42 25.26 -4.73
C LEU A 105 13.91 25.58 -4.75
N GLU A 106 14.74 24.67 -5.26
CA GLU A 106 16.20 24.80 -5.25
C GLU A 106 16.67 25.87 -6.22
N LEU A 107 16.13 25.92 -7.46
CA LEU A 107 16.45 26.96 -8.41
C LEU A 107 16.06 28.36 -7.93
N ASN A 108 14.87 28.50 -7.35
CA ASN A 108 14.43 29.79 -6.80
C ASN A 108 15.25 30.19 -5.57
N ALA A 109 15.61 29.25 -4.70
CA ALA A 109 16.45 29.52 -3.53
C ALA A 109 17.86 30.00 -3.94
N VAL A 110 18.49 29.32 -4.89
CA VAL A 110 19.81 29.70 -5.42
C VAL A 110 19.75 31.05 -6.13
N SER A 111 18.75 31.25 -6.99
CA SER A 111 18.49 32.51 -7.69
C SER A 111 18.36 33.71 -6.73
N SER A 112 17.58 33.53 -5.66
CA SER A 112 17.41 34.55 -4.61
C SER A 112 18.69 34.80 -3.81
N PHE A 113 19.40 33.76 -3.42
CA PHE A 113 20.59 33.88 -2.58
C PHE A 113 21.73 34.59 -3.30
N PHE A 114 21.96 34.24 -4.57
CA PHE A 114 23.02 34.84 -5.38
C PHE A 114 22.57 36.09 -6.15
N LYS A 115 21.28 36.48 -6.07
CA LYS A 115 20.69 37.60 -6.79
C LYS A 115 20.88 37.51 -8.31
N ILE A 116 20.75 36.33 -8.87
CA ILE A 116 20.89 36.02 -10.28
C ILE A 116 19.50 35.69 -10.85
N SER A 117 19.23 36.03 -12.10
CA SER A 117 17.94 35.67 -12.71
C SER A 117 17.85 34.14 -12.92
N LEU A 118 16.63 33.59 -12.82
CA LEU A 118 16.40 32.17 -13.10
C LEU A 118 16.87 31.77 -14.49
N ARG A 119 16.69 32.68 -15.46
CA ARG A 119 17.12 32.45 -16.84
C ARG A 119 18.65 32.33 -16.95
N GLU A 120 19.41 33.19 -16.29
CA GLU A 120 20.87 33.08 -16.23
C GLU A 120 21.31 31.78 -15.58
N LEU A 121 20.68 31.40 -14.46
CA LEU A 121 21.00 30.16 -13.75
C LEU A 121 20.73 28.90 -14.59
N VAL A 122 19.67 28.92 -15.44
CA VAL A 122 19.28 27.75 -16.25
C VAL A 122 20.01 27.72 -17.60
N VAL A 123 20.30 28.88 -18.21
CA VAL A 123 20.83 28.94 -19.58
C VAL A 123 22.35 29.12 -19.62
N GLU A 124 22.91 29.95 -18.72
CA GLU A 124 24.33 30.28 -18.77
C GLU A 124 25.22 29.16 -18.24
N GLN A 125 26.33 28.90 -18.93
CA GLN A 125 27.33 27.91 -18.54
C GLN A 125 28.24 28.49 -17.44
N SER A 126 27.80 28.40 -16.21
CA SER A 126 28.48 28.94 -15.02
C SER A 126 28.83 27.86 -14.01
N LEU A 127 29.87 28.11 -13.19
CA LEU A 127 30.21 27.25 -12.06
C LEU A 127 29.03 27.08 -11.09
N LEU A 128 28.24 28.15 -10.90
CA LEU A 128 27.08 28.11 -10.04
C LEU A 128 26.02 27.13 -10.57
N ARG A 129 25.70 27.16 -11.88
CA ARG A 129 24.82 26.19 -12.53
C ARG A 129 25.33 24.76 -12.36
N PHE A 130 26.63 24.56 -12.54
CA PHE A 130 27.25 23.23 -12.35
C PHE A 130 26.99 22.67 -10.94
N VAL A 131 27.27 23.49 -9.92
CA VAL A 131 27.04 23.10 -8.52
C VAL A 131 25.57 22.88 -8.22
N THR A 132 24.69 23.76 -8.73
CA THR A 132 23.23 23.67 -8.53
C THR A 132 22.68 22.36 -9.13
N LEU A 133 23.10 21.99 -10.35
CA LEU A 133 22.64 20.76 -10.98
C LEU A 133 23.08 19.50 -10.19
N ILE A 134 24.29 19.49 -9.62
CA ILE A 134 24.72 18.39 -8.76
C ILE A 134 23.92 18.34 -7.46
N MET A 135 23.73 19.48 -6.80
CA MET A 135 22.94 19.56 -5.57
C MET A 135 21.51 19.07 -5.83
N LEU A 136 20.90 19.49 -6.93
CA LEU A 136 19.57 19.06 -7.35
C LEU A 136 19.46 17.53 -7.46
N GLN A 137 20.42 16.87 -8.09
CA GLN A 137 20.38 15.40 -8.21
C GLN A 137 20.53 14.70 -6.86
N ILE A 138 21.34 15.25 -5.96
CA ILE A 138 21.49 14.73 -4.58
C ILE A 138 20.17 14.90 -3.81
N SER A 139 19.55 16.07 -3.91
CA SER A 139 18.27 16.37 -3.25
C SER A 139 17.15 15.45 -3.74
N ILE A 140 17.04 15.22 -5.05
CA ILE A 140 16.08 14.27 -5.64
C ILE A 140 16.33 12.84 -5.11
N PHE A 141 17.59 12.39 -5.08
CA PHE A 141 17.93 11.07 -4.55
C PHE A 141 17.51 10.91 -3.08
N ILE A 142 17.80 11.91 -2.24
CA ILE A 142 17.42 11.89 -0.82
C ILE A 142 15.90 11.81 -0.67
N VAL A 143 15.15 12.64 -1.40
CA VAL A 143 13.69 12.65 -1.33
C VAL A 143 13.09 11.34 -1.84
N PHE A 144 13.60 10.78 -2.92
CA PHE A 144 13.16 9.46 -3.39
C PHE A 144 13.40 8.36 -2.35
N ARG A 145 14.55 8.40 -1.65
CA ARG A 145 14.82 7.48 -0.53
C ARG A 145 13.82 7.65 0.61
N LEU A 146 13.50 8.89 0.98
CA LEU A 146 12.52 9.17 2.02
C LEU A 146 11.12 8.68 1.63
N ILE A 147 10.69 8.94 0.39
CA ILE A 147 9.42 8.44 -0.14
C ILE A 147 9.38 6.91 -0.09
N LEU A 148 10.41 6.22 -0.57
CA LEU A 148 10.47 4.75 -0.54
C LEU A 148 10.43 4.18 0.89
N MET A 149 11.05 4.86 1.86
CA MET A 149 10.96 4.46 3.27
C MET A 149 9.55 4.64 3.83
N ALA A 150 8.89 5.72 3.44
CA ALA A 150 7.55 6.05 3.91
C ALA A 150 6.47 5.13 3.31
N PHE A 151 6.63 4.72 2.04
CA PHE A 151 5.69 3.80 1.35
C PHE A 151 6.07 2.31 1.45
N LYS A 152 6.87 1.91 2.41
CA LYS A 152 7.35 0.52 2.56
C LYS A 152 6.21 -0.52 2.72
N HIS A 153 5.05 -0.11 3.22
CA HIS A 153 3.90 -0.99 3.53
C HIS A 153 2.64 -0.57 2.75
N THR A 154 2.74 -0.52 1.42
CA THR A 154 1.64 -0.10 0.55
C THR A 154 0.51 -1.12 0.40
N ASP A 155 0.72 -2.37 0.78
CA ASP A 155 -0.28 -3.44 0.66
C ASP A 155 -1.48 -3.24 1.62
N ASP A 156 -1.31 -2.39 2.62
CA ASP A 156 -2.34 -2.06 3.61
C ASP A 156 -3.28 -0.92 3.18
N TYR A 157 -3.01 -0.26 2.03
CA TYR A 157 -3.80 0.88 1.57
C TYR A 157 -5.12 0.46 0.93
N THR A 158 -6.21 1.10 1.35
CA THR A 158 -7.53 0.94 0.73
C THR A 158 -7.64 1.79 -0.54
N ALA A 159 -8.64 1.52 -1.38
CA ALA A 159 -8.92 2.34 -2.55
C ALA A 159 -9.15 3.83 -2.20
N SER A 160 -9.79 4.10 -1.06
CA SER A 160 -10.02 5.46 -0.55
C SER A 160 -8.71 6.17 -0.20
N ASP A 161 -7.75 5.47 0.42
CA ASP A 161 -6.44 6.04 0.76
C ASP A 161 -5.69 6.45 -0.52
N TRP A 162 -5.74 5.61 -1.56
CA TRP A 162 -5.15 5.90 -2.85
C TRP A 162 -5.76 7.14 -3.53
N VAL A 163 -7.09 7.25 -3.53
CA VAL A 163 -7.80 8.42 -4.10
C VAL A 163 -7.39 9.70 -3.37
N THR A 164 -7.28 9.65 -2.04
CA THR A 164 -6.85 10.80 -1.24
C THR A 164 -5.43 11.24 -1.59
N ILE A 165 -4.49 10.29 -1.71
CA ILE A 165 -3.10 10.59 -2.08
C ILE A 165 -3.03 11.21 -3.48
N ILE A 166 -3.74 10.66 -4.45
CA ILE A 166 -3.78 11.18 -5.82
C ILE A 166 -4.36 12.61 -5.84
N ALA A 167 -5.45 12.86 -5.11
CA ALA A 167 -6.05 14.19 -5.01
C ALA A 167 -5.05 15.23 -4.45
N VAL A 168 -4.31 14.87 -3.40
CA VAL A 168 -3.26 15.72 -2.82
C VAL A 168 -2.16 16.01 -3.82
N LEU A 169 -1.71 15.00 -4.58
CA LEU A 169 -0.68 15.18 -5.61
C LEU A 169 -1.15 16.11 -6.73
N ILE A 170 -2.40 15.98 -7.19
CA ILE A 170 -2.97 16.86 -8.23
C ILE A 170 -3.03 18.30 -7.74
N ILE A 171 -3.51 18.51 -6.51
CA ILE A 171 -3.59 19.87 -5.91
C ILE A 171 -2.18 20.45 -5.77
N SER A 172 -1.22 19.67 -5.26
CA SER A 172 0.16 20.13 -5.10
C SER A 172 0.81 20.46 -6.43
N PHE A 173 0.62 19.64 -7.45
CA PHE A 173 1.12 19.90 -8.79
C PHE A 173 0.54 21.21 -9.36
N SER A 174 -0.77 21.40 -9.24
CA SER A 174 -1.44 22.62 -9.70
C SER A 174 -0.93 23.86 -8.98
N LEU A 175 -0.73 23.79 -7.65
CA LEU A 175 -0.17 24.91 -6.87
C LEU A 175 1.25 25.25 -7.32
N VAL A 176 2.10 24.23 -7.51
CA VAL A 176 3.49 24.46 -7.95
C VAL A 176 3.53 25.09 -9.34
N MET A 177 2.66 24.66 -10.26
CA MET A 177 2.56 25.26 -11.60
C MET A 177 2.15 26.75 -11.53
N VAL A 178 1.17 27.10 -10.69
CA VAL A 178 0.76 28.50 -10.51
C VAL A 178 1.91 29.34 -9.92
N ILE A 179 2.60 28.83 -8.89
CA ILE A 179 3.74 29.53 -8.27
C ILE A 179 4.89 29.68 -9.29
N HIS A 180 5.12 28.64 -10.12
CA HIS A 180 6.16 28.68 -11.15
C HIS A 180 5.88 29.80 -12.18
N GLU A 181 4.65 29.90 -12.69
CA GLU A 181 4.24 30.94 -13.62
C GLU A 181 4.40 32.33 -13.01
N LEU A 182 3.99 32.51 -11.74
CA LEU A 182 4.20 33.75 -11.00
C LEU A 182 5.69 34.06 -10.82
N SER A 183 6.54 33.06 -10.63
CA SER A 183 7.99 33.20 -10.48
C SER A 183 8.67 33.77 -11.74
N LEU A 184 8.17 33.41 -12.93
CA LEU A 184 8.71 33.90 -14.21
C LEU A 184 8.43 35.40 -14.44
N SER A 185 7.33 35.92 -13.90
CA SER A 185 6.89 37.28 -14.07
C SER A 185 7.20 38.19 -12.88
N ALA A 186 7.82 37.67 -11.82
CA ALA A 186 7.99 38.39 -10.57
C ALA A 186 9.24 39.29 -10.55
N ASP A 187 9.06 40.49 -10.01
CA ASP A 187 10.15 41.41 -9.68
C ASP A 187 10.95 40.95 -8.45
N ASP A 188 12.16 41.45 -8.30
CA ASP A 188 13.08 41.07 -7.20
C ASP A 188 12.47 41.22 -5.80
N GLY A 189 11.55 42.18 -5.61
CA GLY A 189 10.84 42.37 -4.32
C GLY A 189 9.88 41.23 -3.95
N HIS A 190 9.40 40.43 -4.91
CA HIS A 190 8.45 39.35 -4.68
C HIS A 190 9.12 37.96 -4.56
N ARG A 191 10.39 37.83 -4.87
CA ARG A 191 11.12 36.56 -4.85
C ARG A 191 11.09 35.86 -3.48
N LEU A 192 11.17 36.62 -2.38
CA LEU A 192 11.07 36.08 -1.03
C LEU A 192 9.73 35.37 -0.81
N TYR A 193 8.62 36.01 -1.23
CA TYR A 193 7.28 35.43 -1.06
C TYR A 193 7.09 34.18 -1.91
N ILE A 194 7.67 34.11 -3.10
CA ILE A 194 7.65 32.97 -3.98
C ILE A 194 8.41 31.79 -3.33
N ASN A 195 9.61 32.02 -2.81
CA ASN A 195 10.38 31.01 -2.12
C ASN A 195 9.67 30.47 -0.87
N LEU A 196 9.04 31.36 -0.09
CA LEU A 196 8.23 30.96 1.06
C LEU A 196 7.02 30.13 0.62
N SER A 197 6.39 30.47 -0.53
CA SER A 197 5.27 29.70 -1.07
C SER A 197 5.69 28.27 -1.49
N TYR A 198 6.81 28.12 -2.18
CA TYR A 198 7.37 26.79 -2.50
C TYR A 198 7.69 26.00 -1.24
N MET A 199 8.35 26.63 -0.26
CA MET A 199 8.67 25.99 1.01
C MET A 199 7.39 25.57 1.76
N LEU A 200 6.35 26.40 1.75
CA LEU A 200 5.07 26.11 2.37
C LEU A 200 4.41 24.89 1.71
N VAL A 201 4.35 24.84 0.38
CA VAL A 201 3.80 23.71 -0.36
C VAL A 201 4.59 22.43 -0.07
N PHE A 202 5.91 22.49 0.01
CA PHE A 202 6.77 21.35 0.34
C PHE A 202 6.48 20.83 1.76
N VAL A 203 6.43 21.73 2.76
CA VAL A 203 6.11 21.36 4.14
C VAL A 203 4.69 20.80 4.26
N LEU A 204 3.70 21.40 3.57
CA LEU A 204 2.33 20.88 3.53
C LEU A 204 2.28 19.46 2.97
N ASN A 205 3.00 19.16 1.90
CA ASN A 205 3.05 17.81 1.35
C ASN A 205 3.62 16.81 2.35
N ILE A 206 4.70 17.17 3.06
CA ILE A 206 5.28 16.30 4.12
C ILE A 206 4.25 16.07 5.23
N LEU A 207 3.58 17.11 5.71
CA LEU A 207 2.58 17.02 6.78
C LEU A 207 1.37 16.16 6.38
N ILE A 208 0.80 16.39 5.19
CA ILE A 208 -0.34 15.63 4.69
C ILE A 208 0.06 14.14 4.56
N PHE A 209 1.24 13.89 4.00
CA PHE A 209 1.76 12.55 3.87
C PHE A 209 1.96 11.85 5.21
N TRP A 210 2.50 12.55 6.20
CA TRP A 210 2.65 12.05 7.58
C TRP A 210 1.28 11.75 8.23
N ILE A 211 0.28 12.63 8.03
CA ILE A 211 -1.08 12.43 8.53
C ILE A 211 -1.71 11.19 7.91
N ILE A 212 -1.64 11.05 6.58
CA ILE A 212 -2.18 9.88 5.86
C ILE A 212 -1.56 8.58 6.39
N ASN A 213 -0.23 8.52 6.50
CA ASN A 213 0.45 7.35 7.05
C ASN A 213 0.05 7.04 8.50
N SER A 214 -0.13 8.09 9.32
CA SER A 214 -0.57 7.94 10.70
C SER A 214 -1.99 7.38 10.79
N LEU A 215 -2.92 7.87 9.94
CA LEU A 215 -4.30 7.38 9.86
C LEU A 215 -4.34 5.92 9.40
N ILE A 216 -3.57 5.54 8.39
CA ILE A 216 -3.51 4.16 7.89
C ILE A 216 -3.02 3.21 8.99
N LYS A 217 -1.94 3.59 9.70
CA LYS A 217 -1.44 2.81 10.85
C LYS A 217 -2.49 2.67 11.95
N LYS A 218 -3.24 3.73 12.24
CA LYS A 218 -4.32 3.71 13.23
C LYS A 218 -5.46 2.78 12.80
N ASN A 219 -5.90 2.88 11.55
CA ASN A 219 -6.96 2.04 11.01
C ASN A 219 -6.56 0.55 11.01
N ARG A 220 -5.30 0.24 10.70
CA ARG A 220 -4.78 -1.11 10.79
C ARG A 220 -4.85 -1.67 12.20
N LYS A 221 -4.38 -0.90 13.20
CA LYS A 221 -4.48 -1.31 14.61
C LYS A 221 -5.93 -1.54 15.06
N LEU A 222 -6.86 -0.70 14.60
CA LEU A 222 -8.28 -0.88 14.90
C LEU A 222 -8.82 -2.20 14.32
N LYS A 223 -8.49 -2.53 13.08
CA LYS A 223 -8.87 -3.81 12.46
C LYS A 223 -8.26 -5.02 13.19
N GLU A 224 -6.98 -4.92 13.58
CA GLU A 224 -6.31 -5.98 14.36
C GLU A 224 -7.02 -6.21 15.71
N MET A 225 -7.38 -5.13 16.43
CA MET A 225 -8.13 -5.22 17.67
C MET A 225 -9.55 -5.80 17.49
N GLU A 226 -10.22 -5.46 16.40
CA GLU A 226 -11.53 -6.02 16.06
C GLU A 226 -11.46 -7.55 15.83
N ILE A 227 -10.45 -8.01 15.09
CA ILE A 227 -10.21 -9.44 14.87
C ILE A 227 -9.94 -10.17 16.18
N VAL A 228 -9.13 -9.58 17.09
CA VAL A 228 -8.86 -10.16 18.40
C VAL A 228 -10.14 -10.27 19.22
N LYS A 229 -10.96 -9.20 19.25
CA LYS A 229 -12.25 -9.20 19.96
C LYS A 229 -13.23 -10.25 19.42
N LEU A 230 -13.33 -10.38 18.09
CA LEU A 230 -14.16 -11.43 17.48
C LEU A 230 -13.67 -12.83 17.85
N ARG A 231 -12.36 -13.02 17.91
CA ARG A 231 -11.77 -14.30 18.33
C ARG A 231 -12.06 -14.61 19.80
N GLU A 232 -11.98 -13.62 20.69
CA GLU A 232 -12.37 -13.79 22.11
C GLU A 232 -13.84 -14.18 22.25
N GLN A 233 -14.74 -13.50 21.56
CA GLN A 233 -16.18 -13.82 21.56
C GLN A 233 -16.44 -15.25 21.04
N TYR A 234 -15.73 -15.65 19.99
CA TYR A 234 -15.84 -17.02 19.48
C TYR A 234 -15.36 -18.06 20.48
N LEU A 235 -14.25 -17.78 21.18
CA LEU A 235 -13.72 -18.68 22.23
C LEU A 235 -14.67 -18.78 23.42
N GLU A 236 -15.28 -17.69 23.87
CA GLU A 236 -16.28 -17.69 24.93
C GLU A 236 -17.49 -18.56 24.56
N GLN A 237 -18.02 -18.40 23.34
CA GLN A 237 -19.11 -19.24 22.84
C GLN A 237 -18.71 -20.72 22.74
N PHE A 238 -17.49 -20.99 22.30
CA PHE A 238 -16.98 -22.34 22.21
C PHE A 238 -16.87 -23.00 23.58
N ILE A 239 -16.33 -22.28 24.57
CA ILE A 239 -16.22 -22.77 25.95
C ILE A 239 -17.62 -23.01 26.54
N GLY A 240 -18.56 -22.07 26.40
CA GLY A 240 -19.93 -22.22 26.87
C GLY A 240 -20.66 -23.44 26.27
N ASN A 241 -20.46 -23.68 24.97
CA ASN A 241 -20.99 -24.87 24.31
C ASN A 241 -20.33 -26.17 24.83
N ALA A 242 -19.01 -26.15 25.07
CA ALA A 242 -18.29 -27.30 25.60
C ALA A 242 -18.75 -27.62 27.05
N GLU A 243 -18.94 -26.62 27.90
CA GLU A 243 -19.49 -26.78 29.26
C GLU A 243 -20.90 -27.38 29.23
N SER A 244 -21.78 -26.85 28.38
CA SER A 244 -23.12 -27.38 28.20
C SER A 244 -23.12 -28.85 27.75
N GLN A 245 -22.25 -29.22 26.81
CA GLN A 245 -22.09 -30.62 26.39
C GLN A 245 -21.54 -31.50 27.52
N TYR A 246 -20.60 -30.97 28.30
CA TYR A 246 -20.04 -31.70 29.44
C TYR A 246 -21.11 -31.99 30.50
N ASP A 247 -21.94 -31.00 30.82
CA ASP A 247 -23.07 -31.15 31.76
C ASP A 247 -24.12 -32.15 31.26
N ALA A 248 -24.46 -32.09 29.99
CA ALA A 248 -25.34 -33.07 29.34
C ALA A 248 -24.77 -34.51 29.44
N MET A 249 -23.47 -34.69 29.19
CA MET A 249 -22.78 -35.95 29.33
C MET A 249 -22.74 -36.45 30.79
N ARG A 250 -22.56 -35.53 31.73
CA ARG A 250 -22.58 -35.85 33.16
C ARG A 250 -23.97 -36.35 33.59
N LYS A 251 -25.04 -35.68 33.14
CA LYS A 251 -26.42 -36.09 33.38
C LYS A 251 -26.72 -37.46 32.77
N LEU A 252 -26.34 -37.67 31.51
CA LEU A 252 -26.50 -38.93 30.84
C LEU A 252 -25.80 -40.08 31.59
N ARG A 253 -24.59 -39.86 32.09
CA ARG A 253 -23.85 -40.84 32.88
C ARG A 253 -24.55 -41.18 34.17
N HIS A 254 -25.15 -40.19 34.84
CA HIS A 254 -25.96 -40.42 36.05
C HIS A 254 -27.18 -41.28 35.73
N ASP A 255 -27.93 -40.92 34.69
CA ASP A 255 -29.15 -41.64 34.28
C ASP A 255 -28.83 -43.11 33.86
N ILE A 256 -27.70 -43.33 33.20
CA ILE A 256 -27.22 -44.69 32.86
C ILE A 256 -26.89 -45.47 34.13
N LYS A 257 -26.22 -44.86 35.11
CA LYS A 257 -25.88 -45.48 36.38
C LYS A 257 -27.15 -45.94 37.13
N ASP A 258 -28.14 -45.06 37.24
CA ASP A 258 -29.42 -45.34 37.91
C ASP A 258 -30.17 -46.49 37.23
N LYS A 259 -30.18 -46.50 35.90
CA LYS A 259 -30.76 -47.62 35.13
C LYS A 259 -30.01 -48.93 35.36
N TYR A 260 -28.67 -48.92 35.46
CA TYR A 260 -27.89 -50.13 35.79
C TYR A 260 -28.16 -50.63 37.21
N GLU A 261 -28.29 -49.73 38.19
CA GLU A 261 -28.66 -50.07 39.57
C GLU A 261 -30.03 -50.73 39.63
N THR A 262 -31.01 -50.17 38.90
CA THR A 262 -32.37 -50.74 38.80
C THR A 262 -32.35 -52.15 38.17
N VAL A 263 -31.60 -52.35 37.09
CA VAL A 263 -31.45 -53.68 36.49
C VAL A 263 -30.81 -54.68 37.45
N ASN A 264 -29.79 -54.23 38.22
CA ASN A 264 -29.09 -55.10 39.18
C ASN A 264 -29.99 -55.51 40.34
N GLU A 265 -30.87 -54.61 40.80
CA GLU A 265 -31.88 -54.90 41.84
C GLU A 265 -32.93 -55.90 41.32
N LEU A 266 -33.44 -55.73 40.10
CA LEU A 266 -34.41 -56.64 39.49
C LEU A 266 -33.81 -58.03 39.24
N LEU A 267 -32.52 -58.15 39.00
CA LEU A 267 -31.83 -59.44 38.85
C LEU A 267 -31.59 -60.19 40.15
N LYS A 268 -31.54 -59.48 41.28
CA LYS A 268 -31.44 -60.12 42.62
C LYS A 268 -32.72 -60.80 43.06
N ALA A 269 -33.87 -60.33 42.57
CA ALA A 269 -35.16 -60.99 42.75
C ALA A 269 -35.42 -61.87 41.51
N PRO A 270 -36.08 -63.05 41.58
CA PRO A 270 -36.36 -63.91 40.45
C PRO A 270 -37.44 -63.32 39.51
N LYS A 271 -37.19 -62.08 39.02
CA LYS A 271 -38.11 -61.28 38.21
C LYS A 271 -37.58 -61.08 36.80
N ILE A 272 -37.17 -62.15 36.14
CA ILE A 272 -36.53 -62.09 34.80
C ILE A 272 -37.40 -61.40 33.76
N ASP A 273 -38.70 -61.58 33.76
CA ASP A 273 -39.63 -60.97 32.81
C ASP A 273 -39.81 -59.46 33.02
N GLU A 274 -39.77 -59.00 34.27
CA GLU A 274 -39.81 -57.56 34.59
C GLU A 274 -38.48 -56.88 34.15
N THR A 275 -37.34 -57.54 34.35
CA THR A 275 -36.02 -57.05 33.90
C THR A 275 -35.98 -56.93 32.39
N ARG A 276 -36.48 -57.94 31.66
CA ARG A 276 -36.50 -57.94 30.17
C ARG A 276 -37.37 -56.79 29.65
N LYS A 277 -38.56 -56.54 30.25
CA LYS A 277 -39.44 -55.40 29.90
C LYS A 277 -38.78 -54.04 30.16
N PHE A 278 -38.07 -53.87 31.28
CA PHE A 278 -37.37 -52.62 31.63
C PHE A 278 -36.22 -52.34 30.66
N ILE A 279 -35.42 -53.36 30.30
CA ILE A 279 -34.32 -53.25 29.33
C ILE A 279 -34.91 -52.87 27.96
N SER A 280 -35.93 -53.58 27.47
CA SER A 280 -36.58 -53.26 26.19
C SER A 280 -37.11 -51.83 26.13
N ALA A 281 -37.83 -51.38 27.15
CA ALA A 281 -38.34 -50.02 27.23
C ALA A 281 -37.22 -48.97 27.30
N SER A 282 -36.08 -49.31 27.92
CA SER A 282 -34.90 -48.41 27.97
C SER A 282 -34.21 -48.32 26.62
N PHE A 283 -34.14 -49.39 25.83
CA PHE A 283 -33.63 -49.41 24.48
C PHE A 283 -34.55 -48.68 23.49
N ASP A 284 -35.86 -48.75 23.61
CA ASP A 284 -36.84 -48.05 22.80
C ASP A 284 -36.76 -46.51 23.00
N LEU A 285 -36.43 -46.07 24.22
CA LEU A 285 -36.19 -44.67 24.52
C LEU A 285 -34.91 -44.14 23.88
N ILE A 286 -33.87 -44.96 23.83
CA ILE A 286 -32.58 -44.62 23.16
C ILE A 286 -32.75 -44.60 21.65
N GLY A 287 -33.48 -45.55 21.07
CA GLY A 287 -33.74 -45.63 19.61
C GLY A 287 -34.58 -44.45 19.08
N LYS A 288 -35.43 -43.84 19.91
CA LYS A 288 -36.18 -42.63 19.52
C LYS A 288 -35.36 -41.35 19.49
N SER A 289 -34.15 -41.34 20.05
CA SER A 289 -33.20 -40.24 20.03
C SER A 289 -32.19 -40.33 18.91
N GLU A 290 -32.30 -41.31 17.95
CA GLU A 290 -31.40 -41.38 16.79
C GLU A 290 -31.65 -40.19 15.84
N SER A 291 -30.53 -39.62 15.41
CA SER A 291 -30.45 -38.44 14.54
C SER A 291 -31.29 -38.61 13.27
N TYR A 292 -32.22 -37.65 13.01
CA TYR A 292 -33.10 -37.63 11.82
C TYR A 292 -32.35 -37.53 10.51
N VAL A 293 -31.12 -36.97 10.52
CA VAL A 293 -30.32 -36.82 9.29
C VAL A 293 -28.89 -37.29 9.50
N LYS A 294 -28.44 -38.21 8.65
CA LYS A 294 -27.09 -38.79 8.63
C LYS A 294 -26.43 -38.52 7.28
N THR A 295 -25.63 -37.43 7.19
CA THR A 295 -24.85 -37.10 5.99
C THR A 295 -23.37 -37.35 6.23
N LYS A 296 -22.55 -37.30 5.17
CA LYS A 296 -21.09 -37.41 5.28
C LYS A 296 -20.45 -36.17 5.94
N ASN A 297 -21.20 -35.11 6.18
CA ASN A 297 -20.72 -33.89 6.81
C ASN A 297 -21.27 -33.74 8.23
N ASN A 298 -20.40 -33.91 9.22
CA ASN A 298 -20.77 -33.84 10.64
C ASN A 298 -21.36 -32.48 11.06
N ILE A 299 -20.96 -31.39 10.43
CA ILE A 299 -21.48 -30.03 10.72
C ILE A 299 -22.93 -29.90 10.22
N VAL A 300 -23.23 -30.42 9.05
CA VAL A 300 -24.60 -30.44 8.49
C VAL A 300 -25.50 -31.32 9.37
N ASN A 301 -25.02 -32.48 9.81
CA ASN A 301 -25.76 -33.36 10.72
C ASN A 301 -26.09 -32.65 12.04
N ALA A 302 -25.13 -31.95 12.63
CA ALA A 302 -25.32 -31.22 13.89
C ALA A 302 -26.36 -30.10 13.75
N ILE A 303 -26.27 -29.29 12.68
CA ILE A 303 -27.18 -28.17 12.44
C ILE A 303 -28.61 -28.63 12.15
N VAL A 304 -28.77 -29.66 11.32
CA VAL A 304 -30.10 -30.13 10.91
C VAL A 304 -30.79 -30.88 12.06
N ASN A 305 -30.06 -31.72 12.78
CA ASN A 305 -30.65 -32.45 13.92
C ASN A 305 -30.98 -31.52 15.08
N ALA A 306 -30.20 -30.45 15.34
CA ALA A 306 -30.50 -29.45 16.34
C ALA A 306 -31.75 -28.56 16.02
N LYS A 307 -32.17 -28.50 14.75
CA LYS A 307 -33.41 -27.81 14.35
C LYS A 307 -34.66 -28.68 14.31
N LEU A 308 -34.49 -30.02 14.33
CA LEU A 308 -35.57 -30.99 14.26
C LEU A 308 -35.96 -31.54 15.66
N THR A 309 -35.17 -31.27 16.68
CA THR A 309 -35.45 -31.46 18.10
C THR A 309 -35.99 -30.18 18.70
#